data_9dee196d913c75202157f9cb66fa8f02
#
_entry.id   9dee196d913c75202157f9cb66fa8f02
#
_cell.length_a   1.000
_cell.length_b   1.000
_cell.length_c   1.000
_cell.angle_alpha   90.00
_cell.angle_beta   90.00
_cell.angle_gamma   90.00
#
_symmetry.space_group_name_H-M   'P 1'
#
loop_
_entity.id
_entity.type
_entity.pdbx_description
1 polymer ?
#
loop_
_entity_poly.entity_id
_entity_poly.type
_entity_poly.pdbx_seq_one_letter_code
_entity_poly.pdbx_strand_id
1 'polypeptide(L)'
;MPPERLAFVGGTGPEGLGLAVRFAAAGHAIVIGSRSPERAEEAAAKVRAKVPRAQVEGRVNQEAVEAGEIVLVTVPFAGHHDTLEALGPAIGSKIVIDVVSPLAFEGGQVRALPVPEGSAAQQAQALLPEATVVAAFHHLDASSLMRLEKPLEGDVVVCGDHPQAKLRTMALAEQIAGVRALDGGPLANSRYLEEFTVVLLSLNKNYKAHTALRIVGIAPAVGAPRRGGKGRRR
;
A
#
# COMPACT_ATOMS: atom_id res chain seq x y z
N MET A 1 10.91 8.54 -11.35
CA MET A 1 10.13 7.64 -12.18
C MET A 1 9.06 8.45 -12.88
N PRO A 2 8.70 8.19 -14.15
CA PRO A 2 7.59 8.90 -14.79
C PRO A 2 6.27 8.61 -14.05
N PRO A 3 5.25 9.48 -14.21
CA PRO A 3 3.91 9.21 -13.70
C PRO A 3 3.34 7.93 -14.31
N GLU A 4 2.67 7.13 -13.49
CA GLU A 4 2.00 5.89 -13.87
C GLU A 4 0.51 6.00 -13.56
N ARG A 5 -0.30 5.14 -14.16
CA ARG A 5 -1.71 5.01 -13.81
C ARG A 5 -1.89 3.87 -12.81
N LEU A 6 -2.29 4.21 -11.58
CA LEU A 6 -2.44 3.29 -10.46
C LEU A 6 -3.91 2.94 -10.24
N ALA A 7 -4.25 1.66 -10.30
CA ALA A 7 -5.58 1.16 -9.98
C ALA A 7 -5.64 0.68 -8.53
N PHE A 8 -6.63 1.13 -7.78
CA PHE A 8 -6.86 0.74 -6.40
C PHE A 8 -8.08 -0.17 -6.31
N VAL A 9 -7.89 -1.47 -6.19
CA VAL A 9 -9.00 -2.41 -5.97
C VAL A 9 -9.47 -2.30 -4.52
N GLY A 10 -10.74 -1.93 -4.33
CA GLY A 10 -11.30 -1.64 -3.01
C GLY A 10 -10.77 -0.34 -2.39
N GLY A 11 -10.32 0.60 -3.20
CA GLY A 11 -9.64 1.85 -2.79
C GLY A 11 -10.49 2.86 -2.00
N THR A 12 -11.69 2.49 -1.57
CA THR A 12 -12.59 3.36 -0.79
C THR A 12 -12.34 3.29 0.72
N GLY A 13 -11.54 2.32 1.19
CA GLY A 13 -11.13 2.17 2.59
C GLY A 13 -10.06 3.20 2.99
N PRO A 14 -9.81 3.37 4.31
CA PRO A 14 -8.88 4.38 4.82
C PRO A 14 -7.46 4.24 4.25
N GLU A 15 -6.93 3.02 4.17
CA GLU A 15 -5.58 2.76 3.66
C GLU A 15 -5.48 3.04 2.16
N GLY A 16 -6.40 2.46 1.36
CA GLY A 16 -6.42 2.68 -0.09
C GLY A 16 -6.62 4.16 -0.45
N LEU A 17 -7.52 4.84 0.25
CA LEU A 17 -7.76 6.27 0.04
C LEU A 17 -6.54 7.11 0.41
N GLY A 18 -5.87 6.77 1.53
CA GLY A 18 -4.66 7.46 1.97
C GLY A 18 -3.50 7.31 0.99
N LEU A 19 -3.24 6.10 0.50
CA LEU A 19 -2.24 5.84 -0.54
C LEU A 19 -2.59 6.56 -1.84
N ALA A 20 -3.87 6.54 -2.27
CA ALA A 20 -4.34 7.26 -3.46
C ALA A 20 -4.06 8.77 -3.36
N VAL A 21 -4.29 9.38 -2.18
CA VAL A 21 -3.98 10.80 -1.94
C VAL A 21 -2.48 11.07 -2.08
N ARG A 22 -1.61 10.23 -1.51
CA ARG A 22 -0.14 10.40 -1.59
C ARG A 22 0.38 10.24 -3.01
N PHE A 23 -0.08 9.23 -3.73
CA PHE A 23 0.35 9.00 -5.11
C PHE A 23 -0.22 10.05 -6.07
N ALA A 24 -1.45 10.51 -5.85
CA ALA A 24 -1.99 11.65 -6.59
C ALA A 24 -1.15 12.91 -6.38
N ALA A 25 -0.72 13.19 -5.15
CA ALA A 25 0.18 14.30 -4.84
C ALA A 25 1.58 14.15 -5.45
N ALA A 26 2.05 12.91 -5.66
CA ALA A 26 3.29 12.61 -6.38
C ALA A 26 3.14 12.71 -7.92
N GLY A 27 1.92 12.95 -8.44
CA GLY A 27 1.66 13.18 -9.86
C GLY A 27 1.18 11.96 -10.63
N HIS A 28 0.88 10.84 -9.98
CA HIS A 28 0.31 9.67 -10.63
C HIS A 28 -1.17 9.88 -11.00
N ALA A 29 -1.62 9.26 -12.08
CA ALA A 29 -3.04 9.13 -12.39
C ALA A 29 -3.64 8.00 -11.53
N ILE A 30 -4.76 8.26 -10.88
CA ILE A 30 -5.38 7.35 -9.91
C ILE A 30 -6.74 6.87 -10.42
N VAL A 31 -6.98 5.57 -10.38
CA VAL A 31 -8.29 4.98 -10.63
C VAL A 31 -8.72 4.23 -9.38
N ILE A 32 -9.73 4.75 -8.70
CA ILE A 32 -10.28 4.13 -7.50
C ILE A 32 -11.37 3.13 -7.89
N GLY A 33 -11.12 1.87 -7.61
CA GLY A 33 -12.05 0.79 -7.81
C GLY A 33 -12.92 0.52 -6.59
N SER A 34 -14.18 0.17 -6.84
CA SER A 34 -15.13 -0.30 -5.84
C SER A 34 -16.14 -1.27 -6.47
N ARG A 35 -16.90 -1.99 -5.65
CA ARG A 35 -18.09 -2.75 -6.09
C ARG A 35 -19.26 -1.84 -6.44
N SER A 36 -19.30 -0.61 -5.86
CA SER A 36 -20.29 0.44 -6.16
C SER A 36 -19.59 1.59 -6.88
N PRO A 37 -20.04 1.96 -8.11
CA PRO A 37 -19.52 3.10 -8.84
C PRO A 37 -19.66 4.42 -8.05
N GLU A 38 -20.77 4.59 -7.34
CA GLU A 38 -21.06 5.79 -6.53
C GLU A 38 -20.01 5.94 -5.43
N ARG A 39 -19.69 4.85 -4.71
CA ARG A 39 -18.66 4.86 -3.65
C ARG A 39 -17.26 5.10 -4.22
N ALA A 40 -16.97 4.58 -5.41
CA ALA A 40 -15.71 4.85 -6.09
C ALA A 40 -15.58 6.34 -6.43
N GLU A 41 -16.62 6.94 -6.99
CA GLU A 41 -16.61 8.36 -7.34
C GLU A 41 -16.58 9.28 -6.11
N GLU A 42 -17.30 8.96 -5.03
CA GLU A 42 -17.18 9.68 -3.76
C GLU A 42 -15.75 9.64 -3.21
N ALA A 43 -15.06 8.49 -3.31
CA ALA A 43 -13.67 8.36 -2.88
C ALA A 43 -12.73 9.17 -3.80
N ALA A 44 -12.94 9.12 -5.12
CA ALA A 44 -12.19 9.92 -6.08
C ALA A 44 -12.38 11.43 -5.83
N ALA A 45 -13.60 11.86 -5.52
CA ALA A 45 -13.89 13.26 -5.15
C ALA A 45 -13.12 13.69 -3.89
N LYS A 46 -12.99 12.81 -2.87
CA LYS A 46 -12.18 13.09 -1.67
C LYS A 46 -10.69 13.28 -2.01
N VAL A 47 -10.15 12.49 -2.94
CA VAL A 47 -8.76 12.65 -3.40
C VAL A 47 -8.61 13.98 -4.15
N ARG A 48 -9.50 14.30 -5.09
CA ARG A 48 -9.48 15.57 -5.82
C ARG A 48 -9.61 16.79 -4.91
N ALA A 49 -10.40 16.68 -3.84
CA ALA A 49 -10.50 17.75 -2.84
C ALA A 49 -9.16 18.01 -2.10
N LYS A 50 -8.35 16.97 -1.91
CA LYS A 50 -7.02 17.07 -1.29
C LYS A 50 -5.94 17.49 -2.29
N VAL A 51 -6.07 17.06 -3.56
CA VAL A 51 -5.11 17.29 -4.63
C VAL A 51 -5.85 17.79 -5.89
N PRO A 52 -6.22 19.08 -5.95
CA PRO A 52 -7.15 19.58 -6.97
C PRO A 52 -6.72 19.43 -8.43
N ARG A 53 -5.41 19.28 -8.69
CA ARG A 53 -4.87 19.11 -10.05
C ARG A 53 -4.62 17.66 -10.44
N ALA A 54 -4.90 16.70 -9.53
CA ALA A 54 -4.65 15.30 -9.80
C ALA A 54 -5.68 14.71 -10.78
N GLN A 55 -5.21 13.81 -11.61
CA GLN A 55 -6.05 12.97 -12.46
C GLN A 55 -6.57 11.80 -11.62
N VAL A 56 -7.81 11.89 -11.17
CA VAL A 56 -8.43 10.87 -10.31
C VAL A 56 -9.84 10.59 -10.78
N GLU A 57 -10.15 9.33 -10.97
CA GLU A 57 -11.47 8.83 -11.37
C GLU A 57 -11.91 7.66 -10.49
N GLY A 58 -13.24 7.53 -10.32
CA GLY A 58 -13.86 6.39 -9.64
C GLY A 58 -14.50 5.47 -10.67
N ARG A 59 -14.30 4.14 -10.54
CA ARG A 59 -14.84 3.11 -11.43
C ARG A 59 -15.25 1.85 -10.67
N VAL A 60 -15.95 0.92 -11.30
CA VAL A 60 -16.04 -0.43 -10.76
C VAL A 60 -14.66 -1.11 -10.79
N ASN A 61 -14.41 -2.06 -9.89
CA ASN A 61 -13.09 -2.68 -9.74
C ASN A 61 -12.51 -3.20 -11.06
N GLN A 62 -13.31 -3.85 -11.88
CA GLN A 62 -12.84 -4.39 -13.16
C GLN A 62 -12.33 -3.30 -14.10
N GLU A 63 -13.11 -2.24 -14.31
CA GLU A 63 -12.72 -1.12 -15.16
C GLU A 63 -11.49 -0.38 -14.60
N ALA A 64 -11.38 -0.30 -13.26
CA ALA A 64 -10.21 0.28 -12.62
C ALA A 64 -8.94 -0.52 -12.93
N VAL A 65 -9.02 -1.85 -12.80
CA VAL A 65 -7.92 -2.76 -13.12
C VAL A 65 -7.53 -2.67 -14.60
N GLU A 66 -8.51 -2.67 -15.51
CA GLU A 66 -8.26 -2.54 -16.95
C GLU A 66 -7.54 -1.24 -17.32
N ALA A 67 -7.91 -0.14 -16.67
CA ALA A 67 -7.30 1.17 -16.89
C ALA A 67 -5.92 1.32 -16.26
N GLY A 68 -5.59 0.59 -15.19
CA GLY A 68 -4.34 0.75 -14.44
C GLY A 68 -3.16 0.00 -15.03
N GLU A 69 -1.95 0.55 -14.85
CA GLU A 69 -0.67 -0.10 -15.19
C GLU A 69 -0.12 -0.94 -14.04
N ILE A 70 -0.39 -0.48 -12.81
CA ILE A 70 -0.09 -1.18 -11.57
C ILE A 70 -1.39 -1.26 -10.77
N VAL A 71 -1.64 -2.42 -10.17
CA VAL A 71 -2.83 -2.67 -9.35
C VAL A 71 -2.44 -2.73 -7.88
N LEU A 72 -3.05 -1.87 -7.04
CA LEU A 72 -2.92 -1.95 -5.59
C LEU A 72 -4.18 -2.62 -5.03
N VAL A 73 -4.00 -3.71 -4.28
CA VAL A 73 -5.09 -4.44 -3.63
C VAL A 73 -5.24 -3.93 -2.21
N THR A 74 -6.37 -3.28 -1.92
CA THR A 74 -6.66 -2.63 -0.65
C THR A 74 -8.03 -3.04 -0.08
N VAL A 75 -8.51 -4.21 -0.46
CA VAL A 75 -9.76 -4.79 0.06
C VAL A 75 -9.57 -5.35 1.48
N PRO A 76 -10.63 -5.43 2.31
CA PRO A 76 -10.56 -6.24 3.52
C PRO A 76 -10.24 -7.71 3.21
N PHE A 77 -9.45 -8.38 4.06
CA PHE A 77 -9.04 -9.77 3.84
C PHE A 77 -10.22 -10.73 3.62
N ALA A 78 -11.36 -10.53 4.27
CA ALA A 78 -12.56 -11.34 4.07
C ALA A 78 -13.10 -11.36 2.63
N GLY A 79 -12.77 -10.34 1.82
CA GLY A 79 -13.16 -10.29 0.40
C GLY A 79 -11.97 -10.44 -0.57
N HIS A 80 -10.78 -10.71 -0.04
CA HIS A 80 -9.54 -10.75 -0.83
C HIS A 80 -9.56 -11.84 -1.89
N HIS A 81 -9.78 -13.09 -1.48
CA HIS A 81 -9.84 -14.26 -2.36
C HIS A 81 -10.83 -14.05 -3.53
N ASP A 82 -12.11 -13.84 -3.21
CA ASP A 82 -13.17 -13.76 -4.20
C ASP A 82 -12.98 -12.56 -5.16
N THR A 83 -12.44 -11.45 -4.62
CA THR A 83 -12.15 -10.26 -5.44
C THR A 83 -11.04 -10.54 -6.44
N LEU A 84 -9.95 -11.20 -6.01
CA LEU A 84 -8.83 -11.49 -6.90
C LEU A 84 -9.16 -12.58 -7.92
N GLU A 85 -9.89 -13.61 -7.51
CA GLU A 85 -10.40 -14.64 -8.44
C GLU A 85 -11.24 -14.01 -9.55
N ALA A 86 -12.19 -13.15 -9.19
CA ALA A 86 -13.05 -12.47 -10.16
C ALA A 86 -12.29 -11.50 -11.08
N LEU A 87 -11.23 -10.86 -10.60
CA LEU A 87 -10.46 -9.86 -11.36
C LEU A 87 -9.26 -10.44 -12.09
N GLY A 88 -8.92 -11.71 -11.88
CA GLY A 88 -7.75 -12.36 -12.49
C GLY A 88 -7.63 -12.12 -13.99
N PRO A 89 -8.69 -12.34 -14.81
CA PRO A 89 -8.64 -12.10 -16.25
C PRO A 89 -8.30 -10.64 -16.63
N ALA A 90 -8.78 -9.65 -15.86
CA ALA A 90 -8.52 -8.24 -16.12
C ALA A 90 -7.12 -7.81 -15.62
N ILE A 91 -6.62 -8.44 -14.56
CA ILE A 91 -5.27 -8.21 -14.01
C ILE A 91 -4.22 -8.75 -15.01
N GLY A 92 -4.38 -9.97 -15.51
CA GLY A 92 -3.42 -10.60 -16.43
C GLY A 92 -2.00 -10.56 -15.88
N SER A 93 -1.04 -10.08 -16.67
CA SER A 93 0.40 -10.03 -16.32
C SER A 93 0.86 -8.76 -15.61
N LYS A 94 -0.06 -7.97 -15.06
CA LYS A 94 0.28 -6.70 -14.39
C LYS A 94 1.04 -6.93 -13.08
N ILE A 95 1.74 -5.89 -12.63
CA ILE A 95 2.24 -5.84 -11.27
C ILE A 95 1.06 -5.61 -10.32
N VAL A 96 0.95 -6.47 -9.32
CA VAL A 96 -0.02 -6.36 -8.23
C VAL A 96 0.74 -6.06 -6.94
N ILE A 97 0.43 -4.94 -6.32
CA ILE A 97 0.95 -4.59 -4.99
C ILE A 97 -0.12 -4.95 -3.98
N ASP A 98 0.12 -6.00 -3.22
CA ASP A 98 -0.77 -6.43 -2.15
C ASP A 98 -0.47 -5.65 -0.86
N VAL A 99 -1.48 -4.97 -0.33
CA VAL A 99 -1.41 -4.12 0.87
C VAL A 99 -2.19 -4.76 2.03
N VAL A 100 -2.78 -5.93 1.79
CA VAL A 100 -3.72 -6.56 2.71
C VAL A 100 -3.01 -7.24 3.86
N SER A 101 -3.51 -7.01 5.08
CA SER A 101 -3.13 -7.78 6.27
C SER A 101 -4.30 -8.64 6.71
N PRO A 102 -4.13 -9.97 6.86
CA PRO A 102 -5.17 -10.88 7.33
C PRO A 102 -5.43 -10.68 8.83
N LEU A 103 -6.40 -9.83 9.16
CA LEU A 103 -6.68 -9.41 10.52
C LEU A 103 -8.13 -9.67 10.92
N ALA A 104 -8.34 -10.06 12.16
CA ALA A 104 -9.65 -10.08 12.82
C ALA A 104 -9.68 -9.11 14.01
N PHE A 105 -10.83 -8.49 14.20
CA PHE A 105 -11.10 -7.57 15.31
C PHE A 105 -12.19 -8.19 16.19
N GLU A 106 -11.82 -8.70 17.35
CA GLU A 106 -12.73 -9.40 18.26
C GLU A 106 -12.52 -8.92 19.70
N GLY A 107 -13.60 -8.59 20.41
CA GLY A 107 -13.52 -8.14 21.81
C GLY A 107 -12.64 -6.90 22.01
N GLY A 108 -12.49 -6.05 21.00
CA GLY A 108 -11.63 -4.90 21.06
C GLY A 108 -10.13 -5.22 20.95
N GLN A 109 -9.78 -6.45 20.60
CA GLN A 109 -8.42 -6.88 20.28
C GLN A 109 -8.29 -7.14 18.78
N VAL A 110 -7.05 -7.04 18.28
CA VAL A 110 -6.70 -7.40 16.92
C VAL A 110 -5.83 -8.65 16.95
N ARG A 111 -6.07 -9.59 16.06
CA ARG A 111 -5.25 -10.79 15.86
C ARG A 111 -5.02 -11.06 14.39
N ALA A 112 -3.89 -11.69 14.05
CA ALA A 112 -3.67 -12.21 12.72
C ALA A 112 -4.56 -13.44 12.46
N LEU A 113 -5.00 -13.56 11.23
CA LEU A 113 -5.70 -14.74 10.72
C LEU A 113 -4.71 -15.66 10.01
N PRO A 114 -4.79 -16.97 10.16
CA PRO A 114 -3.99 -17.90 9.37
C PRO A 114 -4.44 -17.85 7.90
N VAL A 115 -3.44 -17.90 7.01
CA VAL A 115 -3.66 -18.00 5.55
C VAL A 115 -3.02 -19.31 5.09
N PRO A 116 -3.76 -20.22 4.44
CA PRO A 116 -3.23 -21.52 4.01
C PRO A 116 -2.00 -21.42 3.11
N GLU A 117 -1.96 -20.41 2.23
CA GLU A 117 -0.85 -20.13 1.31
C GLU A 117 0.37 -19.50 2.02
N GLY A 118 0.22 -19.10 3.28
CA GLY A 118 1.25 -18.49 4.12
C GLY A 118 1.02 -17.00 4.41
N SER A 119 0.46 -16.25 3.46
CA SER A 119 0.18 -14.82 3.57
C SER A 119 -0.89 -14.38 2.57
N ALA A 120 -1.46 -13.18 2.72
CA ALA A 120 -2.39 -12.63 1.73
C ALA A 120 -1.70 -12.44 0.38
N ALA A 121 -0.49 -11.95 0.34
CA ALA A 121 0.26 -11.78 -0.89
C ALA A 121 0.61 -13.12 -1.57
N GLN A 122 0.91 -14.18 -0.81
CA GLN A 122 1.11 -15.52 -1.36
C GLN A 122 -0.21 -16.10 -1.90
N GLN A 123 -1.34 -15.88 -1.23
CA GLN A 123 -2.66 -16.23 -1.75
C GLN A 123 -2.95 -15.47 -3.04
N ALA A 124 -2.66 -14.16 -3.11
CA ALA A 124 -2.79 -13.38 -4.33
C ALA A 124 -1.97 -13.97 -5.48
N GLN A 125 -0.70 -14.36 -5.23
CA GLN A 125 0.15 -14.95 -6.28
C GLN A 125 -0.37 -16.33 -6.73
N ALA A 126 -0.93 -17.12 -5.83
CA ALA A 126 -1.53 -18.41 -6.18
C ALA A 126 -2.80 -18.25 -7.05
N LEU A 127 -3.62 -17.23 -6.77
CA LEU A 127 -4.83 -16.92 -7.53
C LEU A 127 -4.52 -16.24 -8.88
N LEU A 128 -3.39 -15.55 -8.98
CA LEU A 128 -3.00 -14.74 -10.14
C LEU A 128 -1.66 -15.23 -10.72
N PRO A 129 -1.61 -16.42 -11.31
CA PRO A 129 -0.35 -17.04 -11.74
C PRO A 129 0.38 -16.27 -12.83
N GLU A 130 -0.33 -15.46 -13.63
CA GLU A 130 0.26 -14.64 -14.69
C GLU A 130 0.73 -13.27 -14.17
N ALA A 131 0.19 -12.80 -13.06
CA ALA A 131 0.57 -11.53 -12.47
C ALA A 131 1.89 -11.63 -11.69
N THR A 132 2.52 -10.49 -11.49
CA THR A 132 3.69 -10.39 -10.61
C THR A 132 3.27 -9.74 -9.31
N VAL A 133 3.15 -10.52 -8.22
CA VAL A 133 2.72 -10.01 -6.93
C VAL A 133 3.91 -9.52 -6.10
N VAL A 134 3.73 -8.37 -5.47
CA VAL A 134 4.65 -7.75 -4.52
C VAL A 134 3.86 -7.32 -3.30
N ALA A 135 4.36 -7.58 -2.10
CA ALA A 135 3.76 -7.15 -0.84
C ALA A 135 4.43 -5.87 -0.35
N ALA A 136 3.64 -4.83 -0.02
CA ALA A 136 4.16 -3.55 0.46
C ALA A 136 3.10 -2.71 1.18
N PHE A 137 3.53 -1.65 1.87
CA PHE A 137 2.71 -0.59 2.52
C PHE A 137 1.94 -0.97 3.79
N HIS A 138 2.05 -2.17 4.31
CA HIS A 138 1.31 -2.67 5.50
C HIS A 138 1.50 -1.84 6.77
N HIS A 139 2.59 -1.06 6.88
CA HIS A 139 3.03 -0.40 8.11
C HIS A 139 2.95 1.12 8.06
N LEU A 140 2.22 1.68 7.10
CA LEU A 140 1.89 3.10 7.06
C LEU A 140 0.55 3.32 7.77
N ASP A 141 0.49 4.37 8.58
CA ASP A 141 -0.76 4.72 9.26
C ASP A 141 -1.71 5.46 8.31
N ALA A 142 -2.89 4.88 8.08
CA ALA A 142 -3.89 5.41 7.16
C ALA A 142 -4.29 6.87 7.44
N SER A 143 -4.35 7.27 8.71
CA SER A 143 -4.67 8.65 9.08
C SER A 143 -3.55 9.63 8.76
N SER A 144 -2.30 9.17 8.87
CA SER A 144 -1.11 9.94 8.50
C SER A 144 -0.94 10.07 6.99
N LEU A 145 -1.36 9.06 6.22
CA LEU A 145 -1.40 9.12 4.75
C LEU A 145 -2.27 10.29 4.25
N MET A 146 -3.38 10.57 4.91
CA MET A 146 -4.30 11.65 4.52
C MET A 146 -3.79 13.07 4.83
N ARG A 147 -2.67 13.23 5.56
CA ARG A 147 -2.12 14.52 6.00
C ARG A 147 -0.92 14.92 5.14
N LEU A 148 -1.19 15.53 3.97
CA LEU A 148 -0.16 15.91 2.99
C LEU A 148 0.83 16.96 3.49
N GLU A 149 0.43 17.79 4.44
CA GLU A 149 1.25 18.85 5.04
C GLU A 149 2.45 18.33 5.85
N LYS A 150 2.45 17.02 6.17
CA LYS A 150 3.54 16.36 6.90
C LYS A 150 4.12 15.22 6.09
N PRO A 151 5.46 15.14 5.96
CA PRO A 151 6.10 13.94 5.44
C PRO A 151 5.83 12.77 6.37
N LEU A 152 5.77 11.56 5.81
CA LEU A 152 5.68 10.34 6.61
C LEU A 152 7.07 9.97 7.16
N GLU A 153 7.12 9.54 8.42
CA GLU A 153 8.35 9.01 9.01
C GLU A 153 8.22 7.49 9.12
N GLY A 154 8.60 6.78 8.06
CA GLY A 154 8.46 5.33 8.03
C GLY A 154 9.25 4.68 6.92
N ASP A 155 9.39 3.36 7.03
CA ASP A 155 9.96 2.51 6.00
C ASP A 155 8.84 1.65 5.40
N VAL A 156 8.84 1.51 4.09
CA VAL A 156 8.05 0.52 3.36
C VAL A 156 8.97 -0.65 3.04
N VAL A 157 8.74 -1.77 3.72
CA VAL A 157 9.43 -3.02 3.40
C VAL A 157 8.68 -3.72 2.28
N VAL A 158 9.40 -4.08 1.22
CA VAL A 158 8.85 -4.63 -0.02
C VAL A 158 9.32 -6.08 -0.18
N CYS A 159 8.39 -7.02 -0.23
CA CYS A 159 8.68 -8.44 -0.46
C CYS A 159 8.13 -8.90 -1.81
N GLY A 160 8.89 -9.71 -2.53
CA GLY A 160 8.48 -10.23 -3.84
C GLY A 160 9.59 -11.08 -4.47
N ASP A 161 9.19 -11.97 -5.37
CA ASP A 161 10.14 -12.90 -6.01
C ASP A 161 10.69 -12.36 -7.33
N HIS A 162 10.04 -11.33 -7.89
CA HIS A 162 10.46 -10.72 -9.15
C HIS A 162 11.26 -9.43 -8.91
N PRO A 163 12.58 -9.40 -9.18
CA PRO A 163 13.44 -8.27 -8.82
C PRO A 163 13.00 -6.93 -9.43
N GLN A 164 12.56 -6.91 -10.70
CA GLN A 164 12.16 -5.66 -11.36
C GLN A 164 10.85 -5.09 -10.79
N ALA A 165 9.89 -5.95 -10.44
CA ALA A 165 8.65 -5.51 -9.80
C ALA A 165 8.91 -4.96 -8.39
N LYS A 166 9.82 -5.59 -7.61
CA LYS A 166 10.28 -5.05 -6.33
C LYS A 166 10.90 -3.68 -6.49
N LEU A 167 11.86 -3.53 -7.39
CA LEU A 167 12.52 -2.24 -7.63
C LEU A 167 11.52 -1.16 -8.05
N ARG A 168 10.54 -1.50 -8.91
CA ARG A 168 9.49 -0.57 -9.33
C ARG A 168 8.59 -0.17 -8.17
N THR A 169 8.20 -1.12 -7.31
CA THR A 169 7.41 -0.85 -6.10
C THR A 169 8.19 -0.01 -5.09
N MET A 170 9.48 -0.28 -4.89
CA MET A 170 10.33 0.53 -4.01
C MET A 170 10.45 1.97 -4.52
N ALA A 171 10.69 2.15 -5.82
CA ALA A 171 10.77 3.47 -6.44
C ALA A 171 9.43 4.23 -6.33
N LEU A 172 8.30 3.53 -6.43
CA LEU A 172 6.97 4.10 -6.22
C LEU A 172 6.78 4.54 -4.75
N ALA A 173 7.17 3.71 -3.78
CA ALA A 173 7.07 4.03 -2.37
C ALA A 173 7.89 5.27 -1.98
N GLU A 174 9.08 5.43 -2.53
CA GLU A 174 9.97 6.57 -2.26
C GLU A 174 9.48 7.91 -2.82
N GLN A 175 8.46 7.90 -3.69
CA GLN A 175 7.79 9.14 -4.11
C GLN A 175 6.87 9.72 -3.02
N ILE A 176 6.51 8.93 -2.02
CA ILE A 176 5.80 9.43 -0.85
C ILE A 176 6.80 10.15 0.07
N ALA A 177 6.58 11.44 0.27
CA ALA A 177 7.50 12.27 1.06
C ALA A 177 7.76 11.71 2.47
N GLY A 178 9.04 11.45 2.77
CA GLY A 178 9.51 10.94 4.07
C GLY A 178 9.55 9.43 4.18
N VAL A 179 9.04 8.70 3.20
CA VAL A 179 9.13 7.23 3.12
C VAL A 179 10.49 6.81 2.55
N ARG A 180 11.02 5.72 3.08
CA ARG A 180 12.17 5.00 2.57
C ARG A 180 11.72 3.56 2.25
N ALA A 181 12.06 3.06 1.07
CA ALA A 181 11.78 1.68 0.70
C ALA A 181 12.95 0.76 1.00
N LEU A 182 12.66 -0.45 1.46
CA LEU A 182 13.64 -1.48 1.81
C LEU A 182 13.25 -2.82 1.17
N ASP A 183 14.23 -3.53 0.64
CA ASP A 183 14.02 -4.89 0.13
C ASP A 183 13.89 -5.88 1.30
N GLY A 184 12.71 -6.44 1.48
CA GLY A 184 12.38 -7.43 2.52
C GLY A 184 12.63 -8.89 2.10
N GLY A 185 13.15 -9.12 0.89
CA GLY A 185 13.45 -10.46 0.37
C GLY A 185 12.29 -11.06 -0.44
N PRO A 186 12.13 -12.40 -0.41
CA PRO A 186 11.13 -13.12 -1.20
C PRO A 186 9.70 -12.84 -0.73
N LEU A 187 8.71 -13.15 -1.61
CA LEU A 187 7.30 -12.96 -1.29
C LEU A 187 6.87 -13.70 -0.02
N ALA A 188 7.45 -14.86 0.27
CA ALA A 188 7.19 -15.63 1.48
C ALA A 188 7.44 -14.84 2.79
N ASN A 189 8.27 -13.79 2.76
CA ASN A 189 8.51 -12.93 3.92
C ASN A 189 7.35 -11.96 4.20
N SER A 190 6.40 -11.81 3.27
CA SER A 190 5.25 -10.92 3.46
C SER A 190 4.41 -11.28 4.68
N ARG A 191 4.31 -12.59 5.04
CA ARG A 191 3.56 -13.02 6.21
C ARG A 191 4.01 -12.29 7.49
N TYR A 192 5.32 -12.07 7.65
CA TYR A 192 5.85 -11.40 8.84
C TYR A 192 5.51 -9.92 8.88
N LEU A 193 5.41 -9.28 7.70
CA LEU A 193 4.97 -7.90 7.58
C LEU A 193 3.47 -7.78 7.85
N GLU A 194 2.67 -8.65 7.24
CA GLU A 194 1.21 -8.68 7.41
C GLU A 194 0.83 -8.93 8.88
N GLU A 195 1.45 -9.93 9.53
CA GLU A 195 1.22 -10.27 10.92
C GLU A 195 1.71 -9.18 11.88
N PHE A 196 2.82 -8.49 11.57
CA PHE A 196 3.36 -7.40 12.41
C PHE A 196 2.40 -6.21 12.52
N THR A 197 1.49 -6.04 11.60
CA THR A 197 0.42 -5.02 11.66
C THR A 197 -0.39 -5.13 12.96
N VAL A 198 -0.58 -6.34 13.51
CA VAL A 198 -1.22 -6.57 14.82
C VAL A 198 -0.50 -5.81 15.92
N VAL A 199 0.84 -5.85 15.91
CA VAL A 199 1.67 -5.18 16.92
C VAL A 199 1.53 -3.66 16.80
N LEU A 200 1.58 -3.12 15.58
CA LEU A 200 1.43 -1.67 15.35
C LEU A 200 0.04 -1.18 15.80
N LEU A 201 -1.02 -1.91 15.46
CA LEU A 201 -2.38 -1.56 15.90
C LEU A 201 -2.53 -1.63 17.42
N SER A 202 -1.90 -2.61 18.07
CA SER A 202 -1.88 -2.72 19.53
C SER A 202 -1.10 -1.54 20.17
N LEU A 203 0.02 -1.15 19.60
CA LEU A 203 0.79 0.03 20.03
C LEU A 203 -0.03 1.30 19.86
N ASN A 204 -0.70 1.47 18.71
CA ASN A 204 -1.57 2.62 18.46
C ASN A 204 -2.66 2.75 19.52
N LYS A 205 -3.30 1.64 19.89
CA LYS A 205 -4.33 1.60 20.94
C LYS A 205 -3.76 1.94 22.32
N ASN A 206 -2.66 1.29 22.72
CA ASN A 206 -2.10 1.40 24.06
C ASN A 206 -1.49 2.79 24.30
N TYR A 207 -0.85 3.37 23.30
CA TYR A 207 -0.15 4.66 23.41
C TYR A 207 -0.92 5.82 22.81
N LYS A 208 -2.12 5.59 22.26
CA LYS A 208 -2.94 6.60 21.54
C LYS A 208 -2.10 7.31 20.45
N ALA A 209 -1.36 6.51 19.69
CA ALA A 209 -0.39 6.98 18.72
C ALA A 209 -0.77 6.54 17.28
N HIS A 210 -0.01 7.04 16.33
CA HIS A 210 -0.05 6.64 14.92
C HIS A 210 1.34 6.13 14.57
N THR A 211 1.57 4.83 14.77
CA THR A 211 2.88 4.22 14.62
C THR A 211 3.16 3.82 13.17
N ALA A 212 4.42 3.82 12.80
CA ALA A 212 4.94 3.26 11.56
C ALA A 212 6.21 2.45 11.86
N LEU A 213 6.60 1.59 10.92
CA LEU A 213 7.85 0.84 11.03
C LEU A 213 9.04 1.74 10.65
N ARG A 214 10.13 1.71 11.44
CA ARG A 214 11.41 2.32 11.07
C ARG A 214 12.56 1.38 11.40
N ILE A 215 13.33 0.98 10.39
CA ILE A 215 14.50 0.12 10.55
C ILE A 215 15.74 0.99 10.73
N VAL A 216 16.43 0.83 11.86
CA VAL A 216 17.70 1.50 12.14
C VAL A 216 18.89 0.66 11.68
N GLY A 217 20.05 1.30 11.46
CA GLY A 217 21.28 0.62 11.05
C GLY A 217 21.45 0.44 9.53
N ILE A 218 20.43 0.77 8.73
CA ILE A 218 20.54 0.79 7.27
C ILE A 218 20.90 2.22 6.85
N ALA A 219 22.00 2.38 6.09
CA ALA A 219 22.40 3.68 5.55
C ALA A 219 21.32 4.20 4.58
N PRO A 220 21.09 5.54 4.54
CA PRO A 220 20.24 6.12 3.50
C PRO A 220 20.77 5.74 2.11
N ALA A 221 19.87 5.53 1.14
CA ALA A 221 20.27 5.36 -0.25
C ALA A 221 21.20 6.51 -0.68
N VAL A 222 22.24 6.19 -1.43
CA VAL A 222 23.22 7.18 -1.90
C VAL A 222 22.49 8.23 -2.73
N GLY A 223 22.41 9.47 -2.21
CA GLY A 223 21.70 10.58 -2.86
C GLY A 223 20.64 11.28 -2.00
N ALA A 224 20.23 10.71 -0.86
CA ALA A 224 19.33 11.41 0.04
C ALA A 224 20.07 12.58 0.75
N PRO A 225 19.48 13.79 0.81
CA PRO A 225 20.11 14.92 1.49
C PRO A 225 20.33 14.59 2.97
N ARG A 226 21.58 14.63 3.44
CA ARG A 226 21.91 14.48 4.87
C ARG A 226 21.19 15.60 5.62
N ARG A 227 20.21 15.27 6.44
CA ARG A 227 19.65 16.24 7.40
C ARG A 227 20.80 16.67 8.33
N GLY A 228 21.19 17.94 8.22
CA GLY A 228 22.25 18.54 9.03
C GLY A 228 21.95 18.37 10.52
N GLY A 229 22.70 17.52 11.17
CA GLY A 229 22.78 17.49 12.63
C GLY A 229 23.34 18.83 13.07
N LYS A 230 22.53 19.65 13.76
CA LYS A 230 23.05 20.81 14.49
C LYS A 230 24.01 20.29 15.54
N GLY A 231 25.31 20.37 15.25
CA GLY A 231 26.36 20.13 16.22
C GLY A 231 26.17 21.07 17.41
N ARG A 232 25.84 20.52 18.56
CA ARG A 232 26.06 21.24 19.83
C ARG A 232 27.58 21.40 20.00
N ARG A 233 28.08 22.60 19.73
CA ARG A 233 29.40 23.01 20.26
C ARG A 233 29.24 23.15 21.77
N ARG A 234 30.08 22.47 22.50
CA ARG A 234 30.41 22.82 23.91
C ARG A 234 31.33 24.03 23.91
#